data_fb07458715b96a17d34c3c6c65f51da6
#
_entry.id   fb07458715b96a17d34c3c6c65f51da6
#
_cell.length_a   1.000
_cell.length_b   1.000
_cell.length_c   1.000
_cell.angle_alpha   90.00
_cell.angle_beta   90.00
_cell.angle_gamma   90.00
#
_symmetry.space_group_name_H-M   'P 1'
#
loop_
_entity.id
_entity.type
_entity.pdbx_description
1 polymer ?
#
loop_
_entity_poly.entity_id
_entity_poly.type
_entity_poly.pdbx_seq_one_letter_code
_entity_poly.pdbx_strand_id
1 'polypeptide(L)'
;MQKIVQDLDPGHPDRGLGVGELLTSLRRMLHSSNTHLIVILDEVDHLLRRSGDDIIYKLMRIDEDREGAGTLSAIMVSQEQVLDLLENAVLSRVGRSNHIRIPPYDEKGLLKIISQRRDMGLVTGTCPDEILELIAQAAAPSGDARQSIELLEGAAKRAEASGRSLIESKDVQRTVVTMPTNVDSMNIDDIPAHAMLILLGLCRRLKKQESVTSGEAEKLYHVVCEEFDETPKGHTTLWKHLKRLAQEDIIVTKTAKSEVGRGRTQHISMPHMLPSDVARRLETLIPARLRR
;
A
#
# COMPACT_ATOMS: atom_id res chain seq x y z
N MET A 1 -1.41 10.58 19.61
CA MET A 1 -1.70 11.74 20.50
C MET A 1 -0.82 11.72 21.74
N GLN A 2 -0.84 10.66 22.54
CA GLN A 2 -0.08 10.59 23.80
C GLN A 2 1.42 10.87 23.60
N LYS A 3 2.05 10.25 22.60
CA LYS A 3 3.46 10.49 22.29
C LYS A 3 3.77 11.94 21.96
N ILE A 4 2.92 12.61 21.20
CA ILE A 4 3.08 14.05 20.85
C ILE A 4 3.09 14.90 22.13
N VAL A 5 2.17 14.61 23.05
CA VAL A 5 2.05 15.35 24.32
C VAL A 5 3.26 15.09 25.22
N GLN A 6 3.75 13.86 25.30
CA GLN A 6 4.94 13.48 26.06
C GLN A 6 6.25 14.04 25.50
N ASP A 7 6.35 14.15 24.17
CA ASP A 7 7.51 14.78 23.53
C ASP A 7 7.61 16.29 23.86
N LEU A 8 6.45 16.94 24.10
CA LEU A 8 6.37 18.36 24.53
C LEU A 8 6.49 18.53 26.04
N ASP A 9 5.97 17.59 26.81
CA ASP A 9 6.04 17.57 28.28
C ASP A 9 6.31 16.12 28.77
N PRO A 10 7.57 15.77 29.03
CA PRO A 10 7.92 14.42 29.54
C PRO A 10 7.29 14.07 30.89
N GLY A 11 6.82 15.05 31.65
CA GLY A 11 6.10 14.85 32.94
C GLY A 11 4.62 14.58 32.76
N HIS A 12 4.06 14.65 31.55
CA HIS A 12 2.64 14.42 31.33
C HIS A 12 2.24 12.95 31.57
N PRO A 13 1.10 12.68 32.23
CA PRO A 13 0.64 11.33 32.51
C PRO A 13 0.56 10.45 31.27
N ASP A 14 1.06 9.21 31.41
CA ASP A 14 1.12 8.23 30.30
C ASP A 14 -0.13 7.35 30.19
N ARG A 15 -1.06 7.41 31.17
CA ARG A 15 -2.28 6.60 31.21
C ARG A 15 -3.46 7.36 31.80
N GLY A 16 -4.67 6.89 31.49
CA GLY A 16 -5.92 7.38 32.09
C GLY A 16 -6.56 8.56 31.39
N LEU A 17 -5.96 9.12 30.34
CA LEU A 17 -6.51 10.28 29.61
C LEU A 17 -7.12 9.84 28.28
N GLY A 18 -8.31 10.34 28.00
CA GLY A 18 -8.97 10.20 26.71
C GLY A 18 -8.37 11.16 25.64
N VAL A 19 -8.69 10.89 24.36
CA VAL A 19 -8.21 11.73 23.24
C VAL A 19 -8.58 13.21 23.40
N GLY A 20 -9.77 13.50 23.91
CA GLY A 20 -10.21 14.88 24.16
C GLY A 20 -9.36 15.60 25.20
N GLU A 21 -8.97 14.92 26.29
CA GLU A 21 -8.13 15.46 27.35
C GLU A 21 -6.71 15.70 26.87
N LEU A 22 -6.17 14.75 26.06
CA LEU A 22 -4.87 14.90 25.43
C LEU A 22 -4.83 16.09 24.46
N LEU A 23 -5.89 16.30 23.68
CA LEU A 23 -6.00 17.47 22.79
C LEU A 23 -6.08 18.78 23.59
N THR A 24 -6.81 18.80 24.69
CA THR A 24 -6.88 19.97 25.58
C THR A 24 -5.52 20.29 26.21
N SER A 25 -4.79 19.25 26.65
CA SER A 25 -3.42 19.40 27.16
C SER A 25 -2.47 19.92 26.09
N LEU A 26 -2.53 19.35 24.89
CA LEU A 26 -1.73 19.79 23.74
C LEU A 26 -2.00 21.26 23.42
N ARG A 27 -3.25 21.63 23.29
CA ARG A 27 -3.65 23.02 23.05
C ARG A 27 -3.09 24.00 24.10
N ARG A 28 -3.20 23.64 25.38
CA ARG A 28 -2.69 24.46 26.48
C ARG A 28 -1.16 24.62 26.39
N MET A 29 -0.45 23.55 26.13
CA MET A 29 1.03 23.57 26.00
C MET A 29 1.47 24.46 24.83
N LEU A 30 0.89 24.29 23.65
CA LEU A 30 1.22 25.09 22.47
C LEU A 30 0.94 26.59 22.70
N HIS A 31 -0.14 26.91 23.38
CA HIS A 31 -0.49 28.29 23.69
C HIS A 31 0.45 28.90 24.74
N SER A 32 0.78 28.15 25.81
CA SER A 32 1.64 28.67 26.89
C SER A 32 3.08 28.85 26.44
N SER A 33 3.60 27.97 25.59
CA SER A 33 4.97 28.05 25.06
C SER A 33 5.08 28.96 23.82
N ASN A 34 3.99 29.46 23.29
CA ASN A 34 3.93 30.18 22.00
C ASN A 34 4.65 29.43 20.87
N THR A 35 4.44 28.12 20.80
CA THR A 35 5.12 27.21 19.87
C THR A 35 4.17 26.81 18.76
N HIS A 36 4.67 26.70 17.52
CA HIS A 36 3.95 26.12 16.39
C HIS A 36 4.39 24.66 16.20
N LEU A 37 3.43 23.74 16.24
CA LEU A 37 3.65 22.31 16.06
C LEU A 37 3.39 21.91 14.62
N ILE A 38 4.33 21.23 13.98
CA ILE A 38 4.12 20.57 12.70
C ILE A 38 4.01 19.06 12.95
N VAL A 39 2.85 18.49 12.66
CA VAL A 39 2.58 17.05 12.80
C VAL A 39 2.63 16.41 11.42
N ILE A 40 3.51 15.41 11.27
CA ILE A 40 3.54 14.57 10.07
C ILE A 40 2.85 13.24 10.43
N LEU A 41 1.75 12.96 9.74
CA LEU A 41 0.99 11.71 9.87
C LEU A 41 1.31 10.84 8.65
N ASP A 42 2.21 9.87 8.85
CA ASP A 42 2.53 8.89 7.82
C ASP A 42 1.51 7.74 7.84
N GLU A 43 1.26 7.14 6.68
CA GLU A 43 0.29 6.05 6.48
C GLU A 43 -1.12 6.42 7.02
N VAL A 44 -1.57 7.64 6.76
CA VAL A 44 -2.84 8.15 7.28
C VAL A 44 -4.07 7.36 6.80
N ASP A 45 -3.98 6.68 5.67
CA ASP A 45 -4.99 5.75 5.16
C ASP A 45 -5.26 4.60 6.14
N HIS A 46 -4.24 4.02 6.76
CA HIS A 46 -4.39 3.02 7.82
C HIS A 46 -5.12 3.58 9.04
N LEU A 47 -4.79 4.80 9.45
CA LEU A 47 -5.46 5.48 10.56
C LEU A 47 -6.94 5.70 10.24
N LEU A 48 -7.25 6.21 9.06
CA LEU A 48 -8.62 6.51 8.61
C LEU A 48 -9.48 5.26 8.53
N ARG A 49 -8.96 4.16 7.98
CA ARG A 49 -9.68 2.89 7.89
C ARG A 49 -9.98 2.26 9.24
N ARG A 50 -9.07 2.42 10.20
CA ARG A 50 -9.21 1.83 11.54
C ARG A 50 -10.06 2.67 12.47
N SER A 51 -9.94 3.98 12.44
CA SER A 51 -10.46 4.90 13.46
C SER A 51 -11.38 5.98 12.91
N GLY A 52 -11.60 6.02 11.57
CA GLY A 52 -12.27 7.14 10.92
C GLY A 52 -11.44 8.42 10.98
N ASP A 53 -12.03 9.52 10.58
CA ASP A 53 -11.36 10.82 10.49
C ASP A 53 -11.55 11.73 11.72
N ASP A 54 -12.22 11.24 12.79
CA ASP A 54 -12.52 12.00 14.01
C ASP A 54 -11.26 12.61 14.67
N ILE A 55 -10.15 11.88 14.70
CA ILE A 55 -8.88 12.39 15.27
C ILE A 55 -8.32 13.51 14.41
N ILE A 56 -8.36 13.38 13.10
CA ILE A 56 -7.91 14.41 12.16
C ILE A 56 -8.79 15.64 12.26
N TYR A 57 -10.11 15.44 12.30
CA TYR A 57 -11.07 16.51 12.51
C TYR A 57 -10.78 17.31 13.78
N LYS A 58 -10.57 16.64 14.90
CA LYS A 58 -10.26 17.28 16.18
C LYS A 58 -8.92 18.01 16.18
N LEU A 59 -7.89 17.43 15.54
CA LEU A 59 -6.59 18.10 15.38
C LEU A 59 -6.71 19.41 14.59
N MET A 60 -7.47 19.39 13.50
CA MET A 60 -7.68 20.57 12.65
C MET A 60 -8.51 21.67 13.32
N ARG A 61 -9.18 21.35 14.42
CA ARG A 61 -9.97 22.30 15.20
C ARG A 61 -9.26 22.78 16.46
N ILE A 62 -7.99 22.45 16.65
CA ILE A 62 -7.27 22.76 17.89
C ILE A 62 -7.23 24.27 18.20
N ASP A 63 -7.23 25.11 17.17
CA ASP A 63 -7.17 26.57 17.26
C ASP A 63 -8.50 27.27 16.90
N GLU A 64 -9.62 26.56 16.76
CA GLU A 64 -10.89 27.11 16.24
C GLU A 64 -11.43 28.30 17.05
N ASP A 65 -11.17 28.32 18.36
CA ASP A 65 -11.61 29.38 19.26
C ASP A 65 -10.54 30.47 19.50
N ARG A 66 -9.50 30.53 18.67
CA ARG A 66 -8.40 31.47 18.85
C ARG A 66 -8.38 32.52 17.75
N GLU A 67 -8.22 33.77 18.14
CA GLU A 67 -7.85 34.85 17.23
C GLU A 67 -6.34 34.85 17.00
N GLY A 68 -5.90 34.93 15.74
CA GLY A 68 -4.50 35.03 15.36
C GLY A 68 -4.00 33.81 14.58
N ALA A 69 -2.66 33.63 14.53
CA ALA A 69 -2.03 32.54 13.83
C ALA A 69 -2.29 31.21 14.52
N GLY A 70 -2.57 30.16 13.74
CA GLY A 70 -2.72 28.80 14.25
C GLY A 70 -1.45 28.26 14.89
N THR A 71 -1.60 27.34 15.85
CA THR A 71 -0.48 26.70 16.57
C THR A 71 -0.14 25.33 16.03
N LEU A 72 -0.90 24.80 15.07
CA LEU A 72 -0.70 23.46 14.51
C LEU A 72 -0.81 23.46 12.98
N SER A 73 0.13 22.79 12.34
CA SER A 73 0.05 22.39 10.93
C SER A 73 0.15 20.88 10.81
N ALA A 74 -0.63 20.28 9.92
CA ALA A 74 -0.60 18.84 9.67
C ALA A 74 -0.19 18.54 8.23
N ILE A 75 0.76 17.61 8.08
CA ILE A 75 1.12 17.01 6.79
C ILE A 75 0.68 15.55 6.85
N MET A 76 -0.23 15.18 5.96
CA MET A 76 -0.73 13.81 5.85
C MET A 76 -0.08 13.12 4.66
N VAL A 77 0.55 11.98 4.90
CA VAL A 77 1.19 11.15 3.88
C VAL A 77 0.40 9.85 3.75
N SER A 78 0.12 9.45 2.52
CA SER A 78 -0.62 8.23 2.21
C SER A 78 -0.16 7.63 0.89
N GLN A 79 -0.20 6.31 0.79
CA GLN A 79 0.03 5.59 -0.47
C GLN A 79 -1.22 5.63 -1.37
N GLU A 80 -2.39 5.89 -0.81
CA GLU A 80 -3.66 5.92 -1.53
C GLU A 80 -4.27 7.34 -1.59
N GLN A 81 -5.26 7.48 -2.44
CA GLN A 81 -6.04 8.73 -2.49
C GLN A 81 -7.01 8.79 -1.30
N VAL A 82 -6.56 9.35 -0.19
CA VAL A 82 -7.32 9.41 1.07
C VAL A 82 -8.45 10.44 1.08
N LEU A 83 -8.50 11.35 0.10
CA LEU A 83 -9.54 12.38 0.05
C LEU A 83 -10.96 11.77 0.02
N ASP A 84 -11.12 10.58 -0.58
CA ASP A 84 -12.39 9.87 -0.66
C ASP A 84 -12.78 9.19 0.68
N LEU A 85 -11.84 9.08 1.61
CA LEU A 85 -12.05 8.52 2.96
C LEU A 85 -12.38 9.58 4.00
N LEU A 86 -12.20 10.87 3.66
CA LEU A 86 -12.46 11.99 4.55
C LEU A 86 -13.90 12.47 4.43
N GLU A 87 -14.53 12.78 5.56
CA GLU A 87 -15.82 13.44 5.56
C GLU A 87 -15.71 14.88 5.02
N ASN A 88 -16.81 15.39 4.50
CA ASN A 88 -16.86 16.74 3.89
C ASN A 88 -16.38 17.84 4.86
N ALA A 89 -16.60 17.68 6.15
CA ALA A 89 -16.17 18.63 7.17
C ALA A 89 -14.64 18.70 7.30
N VAL A 90 -13.95 17.56 7.20
CA VAL A 90 -12.49 17.48 7.21
C VAL A 90 -11.93 17.93 5.86
N LEU A 91 -12.52 17.45 4.77
CA LEU A 91 -12.11 17.79 3.41
C LEU A 91 -12.13 19.30 3.13
N SER A 92 -13.15 20.03 3.65
CA SER A 92 -13.24 21.48 3.52
C SER A 92 -12.12 22.22 4.25
N ARG A 93 -11.60 21.66 5.37
CA ARG A 93 -10.49 22.24 6.14
C ARG A 93 -9.13 21.91 5.56
N VAL A 94 -8.93 20.67 5.07
CA VAL A 94 -7.70 20.29 4.36
C VAL A 94 -7.52 21.15 3.12
N GLY A 95 -8.62 21.47 2.44
CA GLY A 95 -8.61 22.19 1.17
C GLY A 95 -8.19 21.28 0.01
N ARG A 96 -9.00 21.23 -1.02
CA ARG A 96 -8.74 20.40 -2.21
C ARG A 96 -7.47 20.78 -2.97
N SER A 97 -7.02 22.02 -2.85
CA SER A 97 -5.80 22.54 -3.46
C SER A 97 -4.51 22.15 -2.70
N ASN A 98 -4.64 21.73 -1.46
CA ASN A 98 -3.49 21.33 -0.61
C ASN A 98 -3.11 19.87 -0.78
N HIS A 99 -3.38 19.32 -1.96
CA HIS A 99 -3.07 17.93 -2.28
C HIS A 99 -1.89 17.88 -3.27
N ILE A 100 -0.82 17.21 -2.86
CA ILE A 100 0.38 16.98 -3.69
C ILE A 100 0.40 15.49 -4.04
N ARG A 101 0.31 15.19 -5.33
CA ARG A 101 0.47 13.83 -5.83
C ARG A 101 1.91 13.60 -6.24
N ILE A 102 2.54 12.60 -5.62
CA ILE A 102 3.88 12.14 -5.98
C ILE A 102 3.71 10.88 -6.84
N PRO A 103 4.06 10.91 -8.14
CA PRO A 103 3.97 9.73 -8.99
C PRO A 103 5.04 8.69 -8.61
N PRO A 104 4.85 7.40 -8.96
CA PRO A 104 5.93 6.41 -8.90
C PRO A 104 7.14 6.88 -9.70
N TYR A 105 8.33 6.43 -9.31
CA TYR A 105 9.55 6.75 -10.04
C TYR A 105 9.57 6.07 -11.42
N ASP A 106 9.99 6.82 -12.42
CA ASP A 106 10.35 6.25 -13.73
C ASP A 106 11.73 5.58 -13.67
N GLU A 107 12.10 4.87 -14.71
CA GLU A 107 13.39 4.17 -14.82
C GLU A 107 14.58 5.11 -14.57
N LYS A 108 14.52 6.35 -15.09
CA LYS A 108 15.58 7.36 -14.91
C LYS A 108 15.68 7.83 -13.46
N GLY A 109 14.55 8.01 -12.80
CA GLY A 109 14.49 8.35 -11.39
C GLY A 109 15.07 7.24 -10.50
N LEU A 110 14.70 5.98 -10.77
CA LEU A 110 15.25 4.82 -10.09
C LEU A 110 16.75 4.69 -10.32
N LEU A 111 17.23 4.82 -11.57
CA LEU A 111 18.64 4.77 -11.89
C LEU A 111 19.44 5.83 -11.10
N LYS A 112 18.95 7.05 -11.01
CA LYS A 112 19.59 8.11 -10.22
C LYS A 112 19.69 7.75 -8.74
N ILE A 113 18.62 7.17 -8.17
CA ILE A 113 18.58 6.78 -6.77
C ILE A 113 19.59 5.67 -6.50
N ILE A 114 19.58 4.57 -7.29
CA ILE A 114 20.47 3.44 -7.05
C ILE A 114 21.93 3.78 -7.37
N SER A 115 22.22 4.68 -8.31
CA SER A 115 23.57 5.18 -8.53
C SER A 115 24.14 5.87 -7.30
N GLN A 116 23.33 6.74 -6.69
CA GLN A 116 23.73 7.38 -5.42
C GLN A 116 23.94 6.34 -4.29
N ARG A 117 23.09 5.32 -4.21
CA ARG A 117 23.21 4.25 -3.21
C ARG A 117 24.43 3.36 -3.43
N ARG A 118 24.75 3.04 -4.69
CA ARG A 118 26.00 2.37 -5.08
C ARG A 118 27.21 3.14 -4.54
N ASP A 119 27.28 4.43 -4.85
CA ASP A 119 28.44 5.26 -4.51
C ASP A 119 28.62 5.42 -2.98
N MET A 120 27.53 5.32 -2.22
CA MET A 120 27.55 5.39 -0.75
C MET A 120 27.81 4.05 -0.06
N GLY A 121 27.38 2.93 -0.66
CA GLY A 121 27.28 1.64 0.01
C GLY A 121 28.16 0.53 -0.57
N LEU A 122 28.68 0.68 -1.78
CA LEU A 122 29.50 -0.34 -2.42
C LEU A 122 30.93 0.16 -2.65
N VAL A 123 31.87 -0.78 -2.72
CA VAL A 123 33.26 -0.48 -3.07
C VAL A 123 33.30 -0.01 -4.53
N THR A 124 34.06 1.04 -4.79
CA THR A 124 34.20 1.63 -6.12
C THR A 124 34.65 0.56 -7.15
N GLY A 125 33.97 0.52 -8.29
CA GLY A 125 34.27 -0.41 -9.38
C GLY A 125 33.65 -1.80 -9.26
N THR A 126 32.89 -2.10 -8.19
CA THR A 126 32.27 -3.41 -8.00
C THR A 126 30.91 -3.57 -8.69
N CYS A 127 30.25 -2.46 -9.06
CA CYS A 127 28.95 -2.43 -9.72
C CYS A 127 29.05 -1.55 -10.99
N PRO A 128 29.16 -2.14 -12.18
CA PRO A 128 29.12 -1.43 -13.46
C PRO A 128 27.79 -0.71 -13.71
N ASP A 129 27.79 0.33 -14.53
CA ASP A 129 26.58 1.11 -14.82
C ASP A 129 25.50 0.27 -15.51
N GLU A 130 25.88 -0.69 -16.37
CA GLU A 130 24.95 -1.62 -17.01
C GLU A 130 24.16 -2.48 -16.01
N ILE A 131 24.73 -2.76 -14.85
CA ILE A 131 24.04 -3.47 -13.76
C ILE A 131 23.00 -2.55 -13.10
N LEU A 132 23.31 -1.28 -12.92
CA LEU A 132 22.34 -0.31 -12.41
C LEU A 132 21.17 -0.11 -13.38
N GLU A 133 21.44 -0.02 -14.69
CA GLU A 133 20.39 0.05 -15.71
C GLU A 133 19.48 -1.17 -15.66
N LEU A 134 20.05 -2.37 -15.55
CA LEU A 134 19.28 -3.61 -15.43
C LEU A 134 18.40 -3.65 -14.17
N ILE A 135 18.90 -3.14 -13.05
CA ILE A 135 18.12 -3.04 -11.80
C ILE A 135 17.00 -2.01 -11.95
N ALA A 136 17.30 -0.82 -12.49
CA ALA A 136 16.32 0.23 -12.71
C ALA A 136 15.19 -0.25 -13.63
N GLN A 137 15.53 -0.94 -14.71
CA GLN A 137 14.58 -1.54 -15.64
C GLN A 137 13.70 -2.61 -14.97
N ALA A 138 14.30 -3.47 -14.12
CA ALA A 138 13.57 -4.50 -13.38
C ALA A 138 12.58 -3.91 -12.36
N ALA A 139 12.90 -2.77 -11.73
CA ALA A 139 12.07 -2.09 -10.74
C ALA A 139 11.07 -1.08 -11.36
N ALA A 140 11.27 -0.65 -12.61
CA ALA A 140 10.45 0.36 -13.28
C ALA A 140 8.93 0.03 -13.31
N PRO A 141 8.49 -1.24 -13.48
CA PRO A 141 7.06 -1.57 -13.48
C PRO A 141 6.35 -1.24 -12.16
N SER A 142 7.04 -1.28 -11.02
CA SER A 142 6.50 -0.89 -9.71
C SER A 142 6.76 0.59 -9.41
N GLY A 143 7.82 1.16 -9.98
CA GLY A 143 8.29 2.52 -9.66
C GLY A 143 8.74 2.69 -8.20
N ASP A 144 9.05 1.57 -7.51
CA ASP A 144 9.41 1.54 -6.08
C ASP A 144 10.94 1.65 -5.89
N ALA A 145 11.36 2.78 -5.31
CA ALA A 145 12.77 3.03 -4.99
C ALA A 145 13.32 2.04 -3.94
N ARG A 146 12.51 1.59 -2.97
CA ARG A 146 12.93 0.62 -1.97
C ARG A 146 13.25 -0.72 -2.64
N GLN A 147 12.37 -1.19 -3.50
CA GLN A 147 12.59 -2.41 -4.27
C GLN A 147 13.88 -2.33 -5.11
N SER A 148 14.16 -1.20 -5.75
CA SER A 148 15.38 -1.02 -6.54
C SER A 148 16.65 -1.08 -5.69
N ILE A 149 16.62 -0.53 -4.48
CA ILE A 149 17.74 -0.58 -3.53
C ILE A 149 17.94 -2.01 -3.01
N GLU A 150 16.87 -2.72 -2.70
CA GLU A 150 16.92 -4.12 -2.25
C GLU A 150 17.46 -5.05 -3.35
N LEU A 151 17.12 -4.78 -4.63
CA LEU A 151 17.71 -5.50 -5.76
C LEU A 151 19.23 -5.29 -5.85
N LEU A 152 19.71 -4.05 -5.67
CA LEU A 152 21.13 -3.74 -5.66
C LEU A 152 21.84 -4.46 -4.50
N GLU A 153 21.29 -4.39 -3.30
CA GLU A 153 21.83 -5.08 -2.11
C GLU A 153 21.86 -6.60 -2.30
N GLY A 154 20.77 -7.19 -2.78
CA GLY A 154 20.68 -8.63 -3.01
C GLY A 154 21.65 -9.12 -4.07
N ALA A 155 21.85 -8.37 -5.15
CA ALA A 155 22.83 -8.69 -6.20
C ALA A 155 24.26 -8.59 -5.65
N ALA A 156 24.58 -7.58 -4.85
CA ALA A 156 25.89 -7.41 -4.21
C ALA A 156 26.19 -8.57 -3.25
N LYS A 157 25.26 -8.94 -2.37
CA LYS A 157 25.41 -10.08 -1.44
C LYS A 157 25.62 -11.40 -2.17
N ARG A 158 25.01 -11.60 -3.34
CA ARG A 158 25.21 -12.81 -4.16
C ARG A 158 26.58 -12.87 -4.80
N ALA A 159 27.10 -11.75 -5.30
CA ALA A 159 28.45 -11.65 -5.82
C ALA A 159 29.48 -11.97 -4.72
N GLU A 160 29.32 -11.36 -3.55
CA GLU A 160 30.16 -11.58 -2.38
C GLU A 160 30.13 -13.05 -1.91
N ALA A 161 28.94 -13.64 -1.74
CA ALA A 161 28.78 -15.06 -1.37
C ALA A 161 29.40 -16.01 -2.39
N SER A 162 29.59 -15.58 -3.64
CA SER A 162 30.26 -16.34 -4.71
C SER A 162 31.77 -16.05 -4.78
N GLY A 163 32.33 -15.31 -3.84
CA GLY A 163 33.75 -14.93 -3.79
C GLY A 163 34.16 -13.96 -4.90
N ARG A 164 33.22 -13.23 -5.50
CA ARG A 164 33.47 -12.26 -6.58
C ARG A 164 33.40 -10.83 -6.05
N SER A 165 34.29 -9.98 -6.54
CA SER A 165 34.26 -8.55 -6.28
C SER A 165 33.37 -7.77 -7.25
N LEU A 166 32.96 -8.38 -8.37
CA LEU A 166 32.16 -7.74 -9.40
C LEU A 166 30.74 -8.33 -9.42
N ILE A 167 29.74 -7.44 -9.43
CA ILE A 167 28.33 -7.80 -9.60
C ILE A 167 28.07 -8.08 -11.09
N GLU A 168 27.43 -9.20 -11.38
CA GLU A 168 27.09 -9.62 -12.74
C GLU A 168 25.58 -9.65 -12.95
N SER A 169 25.13 -9.59 -14.22
CA SER A 169 23.69 -9.63 -14.56
C SER A 169 22.95 -10.84 -14.00
N LYS A 170 23.64 -12.00 -13.89
CA LYS A 170 23.06 -13.21 -13.26
C LYS A 170 22.70 -13.03 -11.79
N ASP A 171 23.42 -12.15 -11.06
CA ASP A 171 23.13 -11.87 -9.65
C ASP A 171 21.83 -11.07 -9.51
N VAL A 172 21.64 -10.08 -10.39
CA VAL A 172 20.38 -9.32 -10.49
C VAL A 172 19.21 -10.25 -10.84
N GLN A 173 19.35 -11.05 -11.90
CA GLN A 173 18.29 -11.97 -12.34
C GLN A 173 17.88 -12.94 -11.23
N ARG A 174 18.83 -13.53 -10.53
CA ARG A 174 18.57 -14.43 -9.41
C ARG A 174 17.93 -13.71 -8.23
N THR A 175 18.30 -12.44 -7.98
CA THR A 175 17.69 -11.63 -6.92
C THR A 175 16.25 -11.33 -7.26
N VAL A 176 15.93 -10.91 -8.49
CA VAL A 176 14.57 -10.67 -8.96
C VAL A 176 13.66 -11.90 -8.75
N VAL A 177 14.17 -13.09 -9.07
CA VAL A 177 13.40 -14.34 -8.92
C VAL A 177 13.18 -14.72 -7.46
N THR A 178 14.10 -14.39 -6.57
CA THR A 178 14.04 -14.76 -5.14
C THR A 178 13.54 -13.64 -4.24
N MET A 179 13.38 -12.46 -4.76
CA MET A 179 12.82 -11.35 -3.99
C MET A 179 11.38 -11.68 -3.60
N PRO A 180 11.01 -11.48 -2.32
CA PRO A 180 9.61 -11.50 -1.95
C PRO A 180 8.88 -10.46 -2.80
N THR A 181 7.95 -10.90 -3.62
CA THR A 181 7.04 -9.97 -4.26
C THR A 181 6.12 -9.40 -3.19
N ASN A 182 5.48 -8.25 -3.44
CA ASN A 182 4.43 -7.73 -2.52
C ASN A 182 3.37 -8.81 -2.20
N VAL A 183 3.30 -9.87 -3.00
CA VAL A 183 2.47 -11.05 -2.80
C VAL A 183 2.93 -11.92 -1.61
N ASP A 184 4.23 -11.97 -1.30
CA ASP A 184 4.75 -12.77 -0.16
C ASP A 184 4.53 -12.08 1.19
N SER A 185 4.40 -10.75 1.20
CA SER A 185 4.03 -9.98 2.39
C SER A 185 2.54 -10.05 2.72
N MET A 186 1.71 -10.56 1.80
CA MET A 186 0.29 -10.74 2.02
C MET A 186 0.02 -12.09 2.66
N ASN A 187 -0.90 -12.10 3.62
CA ASN A 187 -1.44 -13.33 4.22
C ASN A 187 -2.36 -14.10 3.24
N ILE A 188 -1.89 -14.31 1.98
CA ILE A 188 -2.64 -15.15 1.01
C ILE A 188 -2.87 -16.55 1.60
N ASP A 189 -1.95 -17.01 2.44
CA ASP A 189 -2.07 -18.29 3.13
C ASP A 189 -3.25 -18.34 4.12
N ASP A 190 -3.76 -17.19 4.58
CA ASP A 190 -4.90 -17.11 5.51
C ASP A 190 -6.26 -16.94 4.79
N ILE A 191 -6.25 -16.84 3.46
CA ILE A 191 -7.47 -16.69 2.68
C ILE A 191 -8.19 -18.04 2.55
N PRO A 192 -9.53 -18.10 2.71
CA PRO A 192 -10.31 -19.32 2.46
C PRO A 192 -10.15 -19.84 1.03
N ALA A 193 -10.19 -21.17 0.85
CA ALA A 193 -10.01 -21.81 -0.45
C ALA A 193 -10.87 -21.19 -1.57
N HIS A 194 -12.16 -20.98 -1.33
CA HIS A 194 -13.06 -20.36 -2.32
C HIS A 194 -12.69 -18.89 -2.63
N ALA A 195 -12.14 -18.13 -1.68
CA ALA A 195 -11.62 -16.80 -1.97
C ALA A 195 -10.35 -16.84 -2.83
N MET A 196 -9.50 -17.88 -2.66
CA MET A 196 -8.35 -18.12 -3.54
C MET A 196 -8.79 -18.45 -4.98
N LEU A 197 -9.84 -19.27 -5.16
CA LEU A 197 -10.39 -19.60 -6.48
C LEU A 197 -10.97 -18.35 -7.17
N ILE A 198 -11.70 -17.50 -6.44
CA ILE A 198 -12.21 -16.22 -6.95
C ILE A 198 -11.04 -15.33 -7.38
N LEU A 199 -10.04 -15.19 -6.53
CA LEU A 199 -8.87 -14.35 -6.77
C LEU A 199 -8.07 -14.84 -7.98
N LEU A 200 -7.91 -16.16 -8.15
CA LEU A 200 -7.23 -16.73 -9.33
C LEU A 200 -7.97 -16.39 -10.63
N GLY A 201 -9.30 -16.52 -10.64
CA GLY A 201 -10.12 -16.11 -11.79
C GLY A 201 -9.95 -14.64 -12.14
N LEU A 202 -10.00 -13.77 -11.14
CA LEU A 202 -9.74 -12.33 -11.29
C LEU A 202 -8.34 -12.06 -11.85
N CYS A 203 -7.30 -12.65 -11.27
CA CYS A 203 -5.91 -12.45 -11.70
C CYS A 203 -5.71 -12.84 -13.17
N ARG A 204 -6.27 -13.97 -13.60
CA ARG A 204 -6.16 -14.44 -14.99
C ARG A 204 -6.78 -13.44 -15.99
N ARG A 205 -7.86 -12.77 -15.61
CA ARG A 205 -8.50 -11.75 -16.45
C ARG A 205 -7.78 -10.41 -16.38
N LEU A 206 -7.39 -9.98 -15.19
CA LEU A 206 -6.70 -8.71 -14.96
C LEU A 206 -5.29 -8.63 -15.57
N LYS A 207 -4.70 -9.77 -16.00
CA LYS A 207 -3.52 -9.77 -16.88
C LYS A 207 -3.76 -9.10 -18.22
N LYS A 208 -5.01 -9.01 -18.68
CA LYS A 208 -5.39 -8.55 -20.03
C LYS A 208 -6.23 -7.29 -20.03
N GLN A 209 -6.77 -6.87 -18.89
CA GLN A 209 -7.65 -5.70 -18.75
C GLN A 209 -7.50 -5.05 -17.37
N GLU A 210 -7.79 -3.78 -17.26
CA GLU A 210 -7.60 -2.99 -16.04
C GLU A 210 -8.61 -3.31 -14.93
N SER A 211 -9.80 -3.73 -15.29
CA SER A 211 -10.85 -4.06 -14.31
C SER A 211 -11.78 -5.17 -14.83
N VAL A 212 -12.42 -5.85 -13.89
CA VAL A 212 -13.40 -6.91 -14.11
C VAL A 212 -14.71 -6.52 -13.46
N THR A 213 -15.83 -6.69 -14.14
CA THR A 213 -17.15 -6.47 -13.53
C THR A 213 -17.51 -7.59 -12.56
N SER A 214 -18.39 -7.29 -11.58
CA SER A 214 -18.84 -8.31 -10.63
C SER A 214 -19.51 -9.52 -11.29
N GLY A 215 -20.26 -9.32 -12.38
CA GLY A 215 -20.87 -10.41 -13.14
C GLY A 215 -19.84 -11.25 -13.90
N GLU A 216 -18.75 -10.64 -14.38
CA GLU A 216 -17.63 -11.39 -14.96
C GLU A 216 -16.87 -12.16 -13.89
N ALA A 217 -16.66 -11.56 -12.71
CA ALA A 217 -16.00 -12.22 -11.60
C ALA A 217 -16.70 -13.52 -11.19
N GLU A 218 -18.04 -13.52 -11.16
CA GLU A 218 -18.83 -14.71 -10.87
C GLU A 218 -18.62 -15.81 -11.93
N LYS A 219 -18.66 -15.44 -13.21
CA LYS A 219 -18.41 -16.38 -14.32
C LYS A 219 -17.00 -16.98 -14.25
N LEU A 220 -15.99 -16.14 -14.00
CA LEU A 220 -14.60 -16.57 -13.86
C LEU A 220 -14.41 -17.51 -12.67
N TYR A 221 -15.07 -17.23 -11.55
CA TYR A 221 -15.06 -18.09 -10.38
C TYR A 221 -15.63 -19.48 -10.68
N HIS A 222 -16.76 -19.56 -11.41
CA HIS A 222 -17.34 -20.83 -11.82
C HIS A 222 -16.36 -21.66 -12.67
N VAL A 223 -15.73 -21.03 -13.67
CA VAL A 223 -14.72 -21.69 -14.51
C VAL A 223 -13.55 -22.24 -13.69
N VAL A 224 -13.05 -21.46 -12.74
CA VAL A 224 -11.94 -21.90 -11.88
C VAL A 224 -12.39 -23.03 -10.93
N CYS A 225 -13.62 -22.99 -10.41
CA CYS A 225 -14.15 -24.09 -9.60
C CYS A 225 -14.21 -25.39 -10.40
N GLU A 226 -14.69 -25.37 -11.65
CA GLU A 226 -14.71 -26.54 -12.55
C GLU A 226 -13.29 -27.09 -12.78
N GLU A 227 -12.29 -26.23 -12.96
CA GLU A 227 -10.89 -26.64 -13.17
C GLU A 227 -10.29 -27.39 -11.96
N PHE A 228 -10.75 -27.05 -10.75
CA PHE A 228 -10.27 -27.64 -9.50
C PHE A 228 -11.23 -28.67 -8.88
N ASP A 229 -12.22 -29.15 -9.64
CA ASP A 229 -13.27 -30.09 -9.20
C ASP A 229 -14.04 -29.63 -7.94
N GLU A 230 -14.22 -28.30 -7.78
CA GLU A 230 -14.92 -27.71 -6.65
C GLU A 230 -16.32 -27.24 -7.03
N THR A 231 -17.26 -27.36 -6.09
CA THR A 231 -18.62 -26.86 -6.28
C THR A 231 -18.68 -25.35 -5.99
N PRO A 232 -19.08 -24.50 -6.95
CA PRO A 232 -19.21 -23.07 -6.71
C PRO A 232 -20.18 -22.77 -5.57
N LYS A 233 -19.80 -21.85 -4.69
CA LYS A 233 -20.70 -21.33 -3.63
C LYS A 233 -21.65 -20.30 -4.21
N GLY A 234 -22.81 -20.13 -3.58
CA GLY A 234 -23.82 -19.18 -4.02
C GLY A 234 -23.36 -17.72 -3.99
N HIS A 235 -24.08 -16.88 -4.73
CA HIS A 235 -23.81 -15.46 -4.93
C HIS A 235 -23.50 -14.68 -3.63
N THR A 236 -24.24 -14.91 -2.55
CA THR A 236 -24.00 -14.23 -1.25
C THR A 236 -22.60 -14.54 -0.69
N THR A 237 -22.13 -15.78 -0.85
CA THR A 237 -20.81 -16.20 -0.38
C THR A 237 -19.71 -15.60 -1.26
N LEU A 238 -19.91 -15.54 -2.58
CA LEU A 238 -19.01 -14.84 -3.51
C LEU A 238 -18.79 -13.38 -3.05
N TRP A 239 -19.90 -12.67 -2.79
CA TRP A 239 -19.84 -11.28 -2.33
C TRP A 239 -19.14 -11.12 -0.99
N LYS A 240 -19.34 -12.04 -0.06
CA LYS A 240 -18.64 -12.06 1.23
C LYS A 240 -17.12 -12.18 1.01
N HIS A 241 -16.70 -13.05 0.10
CA HIS A 241 -15.28 -13.21 -0.24
C HIS A 241 -14.70 -11.99 -0.95
N LEU A 242 -15.39 -11.42 -1.93
CA LEU A 242 -14.95 -10.19 -2.60
C LEU A 242 -14.82 -9.02 -1.63
N LYS A 243 -15.76 -8.87 -0.71
CA LYS A 243 -15.69 -7.85 0.34
C LYS A 243 -14.50 -8.07 1.27
N ARG A 244 -14.22 -9.32 1.65
CA ARG A 244 -13.06 -9.67 2.46
C ARG A 244 -11.76 -9.36 1.72
N LEU A 245 -11.61 -9.77 0.47
CA LEU A 245 -10.44 -9.47 -0.35
C LEU A 245 -10.19 -7.95 -0.50
N ALA A 246 -11.27 -7.16 -0.56
CA ALA A 246 -11.18 -5.71 -0.59
C ALA A 246 -10.79 -5.11 0.78
N GLN A 247 -11.23 -5.70 1.89
CA GLN A 247 -10.84 -5.28 3.24
C GLN A 247 -9.37 -5.62 3.57
N GLU A 248 -8.85 -6.66 2.95
CA GLU A 248 -7.45 -7.08 3.05
C GLU A 248 -6.56 -6.40 1.98
N ASP A 249 -7.08 -5.38 1.29
CA ASP A 249 -6.40 -4.59 0.25
C ASP A 249 -5.83 -5.40 -0.94
N ILE A 250 -6.32 -6.61 -1.13
CA ILE A 250 -5.94 -7.48 -2.25
C ILE A 250 -6.55 -7.00 -3.57
N ILE A 251 -7.79 -6.53 -3.51
CA ILE A 251 -8.51 -5.97 -4.64
C ILE A 251 -9.13 -4.62 -4.28
N VAL A 252 -9.36 -3.79 -5.28
CA VAL A 252 -10.10 -2.54 -5.15
C VAL A 252 -11.42 -2.66 -5.87
N THR A 253 -12.53 -2.28 -5.22
CA THR A 253 -13.86 -2.29 -5.81
C THR A 253 -14.40 -0.88 -5.98
N LYS A 254 -14.79 -0.51 -7.21
CA LYS A 254 -15.41 0.79 -7.50
C LYS A 254 -16.79 0.58 -8.12
N THR A 255 -17.79 1.29 -7.62
CA THR A 255 -19.14 1.25 -8.18
C THR A 255 -19.26 2.27 -9.31
N ALA A 256 -19.55 1.83 -10.53
CA ALA A 256 -19.80 2.68 -11.68
C ALA A 256 -21.18 2.40 -12.28
N LYS A 257 -21.67 3.31 -13.13
CA LYS A 257 -22.87 3.05 -13.93
C LYS A 257 -22.57 1.91 -14.90
N SER A 258 -23.52 0.97 -15.05
CA SER A 258 -23.38 -0.11 -16.02
C SER A 258 -23.35 0.48 -17.44
N GLU A 259 -22.35 0.08 -18.24
CA GLU A 259 -22.29 0.43 -19.67
C GLU A 259 -23.34 -0.32 -20.50
N VAL A 260 -23.86 -1.44 -19.97
CA VAL A 260 -24.86 -2.29 -20.60
C VAL A 260 -26.07 -2.41 -19.67
N GLY A 261 -27.03 -1.49 -19.81
CA GLY A 261 -28.32 -1.57 -19.09
C GLY A 261 -28.53 -0.54 -17.99
N ARG A 262 -29.73 -0.52 -17.37
CA ARG A 262 -30.05 0.34 -16.21
C ARG A 262 -29.56 -0.34 -14.93
N GLY A 263 -28.54 0.20 -14.29
CA GLY A 263 -28.04 -0.31 -13.00
C GLY A 263 -26.66 0.21 -12.63
N ARG A 264 -26.21 -0.14 -11.41
CA ARG A 264 -24.83 0.07 -10.93
C ARG A 264 -24.10 -1.26 -10.94
N THR A 265 -22.89 -1.28 -11.49
CA THR A 265 -22.03 -2.45 -11.52
C THR A 265 -20.76 -2.14 -10.72
N GLN A 266 -20.26 -3.10 -9.95
CA GLN A 266 -18.96 -2.97 -9.33
C GLN A 266 -17.88 -3.42 -10.31
N HIS A 267 -16.85 -2.58 -10.43
CA HIS A 267 -15.61 -2.87 -11.13
C HIS A 267 -14.54 -3.24 -10.12
N ILE A 268 -13.89 -4.35 -10.36
CA ILE A 268 -12.86 -4.94 -9.49
C ILE A 268 -11.54 -4.79 -10.20
N SER A 269 -10.54 -4.22 -9.54
CA SER A 269 -9.18 -4.03 -10.05
C SER A 269 -8.16 -4.45 -9.00
N MET A 270 -6.90 -4.59 -9.41
CA MET A 270 -5.79 -4.97 -8.54
C MET A 270 -4.60 -4.01 -8.80
N PRO A 271 -4.68 -2.76 -8.32
CA PRO A 271 -3.68 -1.73 -8.64
C PRO A 271 -2.37 -1.90 -7.86
N HIS A 272 -2.37 -2.62 -6.73
CA HIS A 272 -1.22 -2.71 -5.82
C HIS A 272 -0.34 -3.94 -6.05
N MET A 273 -0.73 -4.83 -6.96
CA MET A 273 -0.05 -6.10 -7.22
C MET A 273 -0.10 -6.48 -8.69
N LEU A 274 0.91 -7.24 -9.12
CA LEU A 274 0.90 -7.83 -10.45
C LEU A 274 0.01 -9.08 -10.45
N PRO A 275 -1.10 -9.09 -11.21
CA PRO A 275 -1.99 -10.25 -11.29
C PRO A 275 -1.29 -11.54 -11.70
N SER A 276 -0.17 -11.45 -12.46
CA SER A 276 0.65 -12.59 -12.85
C SER A 276 1.30 -13.31 -11.67
N ASP A 277 1.80 -12.55 -10.70
CA ASP A 277 2.56 -13.09 -9.57
C ASP A 277 1.61 -13.68 -8.54
N VAL A 278 0.49 -12.98 -8.28
CA VAL A 278 -0.60 -13.51 -7.44
C VAL A 278 -1.15 -14.82 -8.02
N ALA A 279 -1.40 -14.88 -9.32
CA ALA A 279 -1.89 -16.10 -9.98
C ALA A 279 -0.91 -17.27 -9.81
N ARG A 280 0.40 -17.04 -10.02
CA ARG A 280 1.44 -18.07 -9.86
C ARG A 280 1.47 -18.61 -8.43
N ARG A 281 1.37 -17.76 -7.44
CA ARG A 281 1.31 -18.15 -6.01
C ARG A 281 0.07 -18.96 -5.71
N LEU A 282 -1.10 -18.52 -6.17
CA LEU A 282 -2.37 -19.21 -5.98
C LEU A 282 -2.39 -20.59 -6.63
N GLU A 283 -1.86 -20.74 -7.84
CA GLU A 283 -1.74 -22.03 -8.55
C GLU A 283 -0.91 -23.06 -7.77
N THR A 284 0.03 -22.59 -6.95
CA THR A 284 0.81 -23.47 -6.05
C THR A 284 0.06 -23.80 -4.77
N LEU A 285 -0.69 -22.83 -4.18
CA LEU A 285 -1.33 -22.97 -2.86
C LEU A 285 -2.67 -23.71 -2.91
N ILE A 286 -3.49 -23.45 -3.95
CA ILE A 286 -4.86 -24.00 -4.06
C ILE A 286 -4.88 -25.53 -3.97
N PRO A 287 -4.04 -26.30 -4.71
CA PRO A 287 -4.06 -27.77 -4.64
C PRO A 287 -3.74 -28.31 -3.24
N ALA A 288 -2.86 -27.63 -2.51
CA ALA A 288 -2.52 -28.02 -1.13
C ALA A 288 -3.65 -27.69 -0.14
N ARG A 289 -4.45 -26.67 -0.43
CA ARG A 289 -5.54 -26.19 0.43
C ARG A 289 -6.84 -26.97 0.24
N LEU A 290 -7.11 -27.42 -0.98
CA LEU A 290 -8.31 -28.20 -1.31
C LEU A 290 -8.20 -29.67 -0.89
N ARG A 291 -7.00 -30.20 -0.69
CA ARG A 291 -6.76 -31.57 -0.20
C ARG A 291 -6.94 -31.75 1.32
N ARG A 292 -7.25 -30.67 2.03
CA ARG A 292 -7.55 -30.65 3.47
C ARG A 292 -9.05 -30.51 3.74
#